data_ee7e9574d6914be6030d9e5f79d4eadc
#
_entry.id   ee7e9574d6914be6030d9e5f79d4eadc
#
_cell.length_a   1.000
_cell.length_b   1.000
_cell.length_c   1.000
_cell.angle_alpha   90.00
_cell.angle_beta   90.00
_cell.angle_gamma   90.00
#
_symmetry.space_group_name_H-M   'P 1'
#
loop_
_entity.id
_entity.type
_entity.pdbx_description
1 polymer ?
#
loop_
_entity_poly.entity_id
_entity_poly.type
_entity_poly.pdbx_seq_one_letter_code
_entity_poly.pdbx_strand_id
1 'polypeptide(L)'
;MANTGVIIVSTFPSEELASRVAHLVVSAKLCACVNFTKIRSIYSWHGKVEDQHEFIVLFKTTSKSAKKLKAEIVRLHPYEVPEIVELKMSDVSKPYLSWLTEESMYRIAKNRHNAAK
;
A
#
# COMPACT_ATOMS: atom_id res chain seq x y z
N MET A 1 -18.52 10.00 8.28
CA MET A 1 -17.59 10.33 7.21
C MET A 1 -17.67 9.29 6.12
N ALA A 2 -17.76 9.76 4.91
CA ALA A 2 -17.77 8.84 3.79
C ALA A 2 -16.40 8.19 3.64
N ASN A 3 -16.39 6.93 3.26
CA ASN A 3 -15.16 6.21 2.94
C ASN A 3 -14.80 6.56 1.50
N THR A 4 -13.58 7.00 1.28
CA THR A 4 -13.13 7.42 -0.04
C THR A 4 -11.95 6.58 -0.48
N GLY A 5 -11.71 6.56 -1.80
CA GLY A 5 -10.57 5.83 -2.33
C GLY A 5 -9.27 6.60 -2.15
N VAL A 6 -8.22 5.87 -1.83
CA VAL A 6 -6.90 6.45 -1.71
C VAL A 6 -5.88 5.51 -2.34
N ILE A 7 -4.77 6.08 -2.76
CA ILE A 7 -3.63 5.32 -3.28
C ILE A 7 -2.44 5.63 -2.40
N ILE A 8 -1.83 4.59 -1.85
CA ILE A 8 -0.57 4.76 -1.13
C ILE A 8 0.54 4.40 -2.11
N VAL A 9 1.51 5.29 -2.24
CA VAL A 9 2.64 5.11 -3.14
C VAL A 9 3.88 4.84 -2.32
N SER A 10 4.63 3.82 -2.72
CA SER A 10 5.91 3.50 -2.10
C SER A 10 6.85 2.95 -3.17
N THR A 11 8.12 2.81 -2.83
CA THR A 11 9.11 2.19 -3.72
C THR A 11 9.85 1.12 -2.94
N PHE A 12 10.20 0.03 -3.63
CA PHE A 12 10.87 -1.11 -3.02
C PHE A 12 12.09 -1.51 -3.84
N PRO A 13 13.10 -2.13 -3.21
CA PRO A 13 14.34 -2.44 -3.92
C PRO A 13 14.24 -3.64 -4.85
N SER A 14 13.26 -4.53 -4.70
CA SER A 14 13.20 -5.73 -5.51
C SER A 14 11.76 -6.12 -5.81
N GLU A 15 11.59 -6.85 -6.91
CA GLU A 15 10.28 -7.37 -7.27
C GLU A 15 9.78 -8.38 -6.25
N GLU A 16 10.69 -9.20 -5.74
CA GLU A 16 10.32 -10.22 -4.78
C GLU A 16 9.72 -9.62 -3.53
N LEU A 17 10.34 -8.56 -3.02
CA LEU A 17 9.83 -7.91 -1.83
C LEU A 17 8.52 -7.18 -2.10
N ALA A 18 8.44 -6.48 -3.24
CA ALA A 18 7.20 -5.80 -3.62
C ALA A 18 6.06 -6.80 -3.72
N SER A 19 6.32 -7.94 -4.35
CA SER A 19 5.31 -8.99 -4.51
C SER A 19 4.88 -9.56 -3.16
N ARG A 20 5.83 -9.82 -2.29
CA ARG A 20 5.52 -10.39 -0.97
C ARG A 20 4.67 -9.43 -0.14
N VAL A 21 5.04 -8.16 -0.11
CA VAL A 21 4.28 -7.17 0.63
C VAL A 21 2.88 -7.04 0.04
N ALA A 22 2.79 -7.00 -1.30
CA ALA A 22 1.50 -6.91 -1.99
C ALA A 22 0.57 -8.06 -1.59
N HIS A 23 1.08 -9.29 -1.62
CA HIS A 23 0.27 -10.45 -1.26
C HIS A 23 -0.19 -10.38 0.20
N LEU A 24 0.69 -9.96 1.09
CA LEU A 24 0.34 -9.87 2.50
C LEU A 24 -0.78 -8.88 2.77
N VAL A 25 -0.67 -7.67 2.20
CA VAL A 25 -1.64 -6.63 2.52
C VAL A 25 -2.97 -6.84 1.80
N VAL A 26 -2.96 -7.44 0.61
CA VAL A 26 -4.21 -7.77 -0.08
C VAL A 26 -4.91 -8.90 0.67
N SER A 27 -4.17 -9.92 1.07
CA SER A 27 -4.75 -11.04 1.82
C SER A 27 -5.33 -10.59 3.15
N ALA A 28 -4.73 -9.57 3.76
CA ALA A 28 -5.21 -9.04 5.04
C ALA A 28 -6.36 -8.05 4.86
N LYS A 29 -6.77 -7.79 3.62
CA LYS A 29 -7.82 -6.82 3.30
C LYS A 29 -7.48 -5.41 3.75
N LEU A 30 -6.19 -5.09 3.74
CA LEU A 30 -5.74 -3.73 3.99
C LEU A 30 -5.80 -2.89 2.74
N CYS A 31 -5.81 -3.53 1.57
CA CYS A 31 -6.05 -2.86 0.31
C CYS A 31 -6.64 -3.86 -0.69
N ALA A 32 -7.31 -3.35 -1.69
CA ALA A 32 -8.02 -4.20 -2.65
C ALA A 32 -7.12 -4.62 -3.81
N CYS A 33 -6.14 -3.80 -4.14
CA CYS A 33 -5.35 -4.01 -5.34
C CYS A 33 -3.98 -3.38 -5.15
N VAL A 34 -2.96 -4.07 -5.66
CA VAL A 34 -1.60 -3.52 -5.67
C VAL A 34 -1.06 -3.67 -7.09
N ASN A 35 -0.57 -2.58 -7.64
CA ASN A 35 0.10 -2.59 -8.92
C ASN A 35 1.54 -2.16 -8.71
N PHE A 36 2.47 -2.78 -9.42
CA PHE A 36 3.86 -2.33 -9.32
C PHE A 36 4.60 -2.59 -10.61
N THR A 37 5.64 -1.81 -10.84
CA THR A 37 6.49 -1.97 -12.00
C THR A 37 7.88 -1.44 -11.68
N LYS A 38 8.83 -1.88 -12.48
CA LYS A 38 10.22 -1.45 -12.34
C LYS A 38 10.38 -0.03 -12.87
N ILE A 39 11.11 0.79 -12.13
CA ILE A 39 11.41 2.15 -12.52
C ILE A 39 12.89 2.44 -12.28
N ARG A 40 13.36 3.54 -12.84
CA ARG A 40 14.69 4.07 -12.54
C ARG A 40 14.50 5.30 -11.68
N SER A 41 15.20 5.34 -10.56
CA SER A 41 15.07 6.43 -9.59
C SER A 41 16.39 7.16 -9.47
N ILE A 42 16.32 8.47 -9.55
CA ILE A 42 17.49 9.34 -9.37
C ILE A 42 17.13 10.30 -8.27
N TYR A 43 17.89 10.26 -7.17
CA TYR A 43 17.50 11.02 -5.98
C TYR A 43 18.73 11.37 -5.16
N SER A 44 18.56 12.33 -4.26
CA SER A 44 19.62 12.79 -3.37
C SER A 44 19.55 12.04 -2.05
N TRP A 45 20.68 11.51 -1.60
CA TRP A 45 20.74 10.77 -0.35
C TRP A 45 22.11 11.01 0.28
N HIS A 46 22.12 11.59 1.49
CA HIS A 46 23.35 11.87 2.22
C HIS A 46 24.37 12.63 1.38
N GLY A 47 23.89 13.65 0.67
CA GLY A 47 24.77 14.52 -0.13
C GLY A 47 25.21 13.93 -1.44
N LYS A 48 24.73 12.77 -1.81
CA LYS A 48 25.08 12.12 -3.07
C LYS A 48 23.86 11.97 -3.95
N VAL A 49 24.09 11.92 -5.26
CA VAL A 49 23.04 11.62 -6.20
C VAL A 49 23.09 10.12 -6.47
N GLU A 50 22.01 9.44 -6.08
CA GLU A 50 21.87 8.01 -6.32
C GLU A 50 21.09 7.80 -7.60
N ASP A 51 21.39 6.72 -8.31
CA ASP A 51 20.78 6.42 -9.59
C ASP A 51 20.66 4.90 -9.67
N GLN A 52 19.45 4.40 -9.44
CA GLN A 52 19.27 2.94 -9.34
C GLN A 52 17.86 2.54 -9.74
N HIS A 53 17.68 1.26 -9.96
CA HIS A 53 16.36 0.73 -10.26
C HIS A 53 15.63 0.42 -8.96
N GLU A 54 14.34 0.67 -8.99
CA GLU A 54 13.44 0.33 -7.89
C GLU A 54 12.14 -0.18 -8.48
N PHE A 55 11.22 -0.56 -7.60
CA PHE A 55 9.87 -0.91 -8.01
C PHE A 55 8.91 0.06 -7.36
N ILE A 56 8.19 0.83 -8.18
CA ILE A 56 7.14 1.69 -7.65
C ILE A 56 5.91 0.83 -7.42
N VAL A 57 5.26 1.04 -6.27
CA VAL A 57 4.14 0.22 -5.87
C VAL A 57 2.98 1.13 -5.53
N LEU A 58 1.82 0.83 -6.11
CA LEU A 58 0.58 1.58 -5.89
C LEU A 58 -0.36 0.67 -5.12
N PHE A 59 -0.65 1.04 -3.88
CA PHE A 59 -1.58 0.30 -3.03
C PHE A 59 -2.92 1.03 -3.07
N LYS A 60 -3.95 0.39 -3.60
CA LYS A 60 -5.27 1.01 -3.75
C LYS A 60 -6.18 0.53 -2.64
N THR A 61 -6.62 1.47 -1.82
CA THR A 61 -7.39 1.17 -0.64
C THR A 61 -8.39 2.29 -0.38
N THR A 62 -8.93 2.35 0.82
CA THR A 62 -9.87 3.38 1.21
C THR A 62 -9.34 4.16 2.39
N SER A 63 -9.95 5.32 2.64
CA SER A 63 -9.53 6.18 3.74
C SER A 63 -9.61 5.48 5.09
N LYS A 64 -10.56 4.55 5.25
CA LYS A 64 -10.69 3.85 6.52
C LYS A 64 -9.55 2.88 6.79
N SER A 65 -8.97 2.30 5.75
CA SER A 65 -7.89 1.33 5.91
C SER A 65 -6.51 1.94 5.72
N ALA A 66 -6.44 3.17 5.27
CA ALA A 66 -5.17 3.78 4.86
C ALA A 66 -4.15 3.84 5.99
N LYS A 67 -4.59 4.23 7.19
CA LYS A 67 -3.66 4.36 8.30
C LYS A 67 -3.03 3.02 8.67
N LYS A 68 -3.85 1.99 8.72
CA LYS A 68 -3.38 0.65 9.05
C LYS A 68 -2.45 0.13 7.96
N LEU A 69 -2.81 0.37 6.72
CA LEU A 69 -1.98 -0.05 5.60
C LEU A 69 -0.62 0.62 5.64
N LYS A 70 -0.58 1.93 5.87
CA LYS A 70 0.69 2.65 5.93
C LYS A 70 1.58 2.11 7.04
N ALA A 71 0.99 1.81 8.19
CA ALA A 71 1.75 1.25 9.31
C ALA A 71 2.35 -0.11 8.94
N GLU A 72 1.58 -0.93 8.23
CA GLU A 72 2.07 -2.24 7.84
C GLU A 72 3.17 -2.14 6.80
N ILE A 73 3.05 -1.21 5.84
CA ILE A 73 4.09 -0.99 4.86
C ILE A 73 5.39 -0.59 5.55
N VAL A 74 5.31 0.34 6.51
CA VAL A 74 6.49 0.78 7.24
C VAL A 74 7.13 -0.41 7.97
N ARG A 75 6.32 -1.25 8.60
CA ARG A 75 6.83 -2.39 9.34
C ARG A 75 7.58 -3.37 8.45
N LEU A 76 7.13 -3.52 7.22
CA LEU A 76 7.70 -4.49 6.28
C LEU A 76 8.79 -3.90 5.40
N HIS A 77 9.01 -2.60 5.44
CA HIS A 77 9.90 -1.93 4.51
C HIS A 77 11.35 -2.01 4.97
N PRO A 78 12.28 -2.29 4.06
CA PRO A 78 13.70 -2.40 4.43
C PRO A 78 14.42 -1.07 4.49
N TYR A 79 13.84 0.00 3.91
CA TYR A 79 14.53 1.29 3.87
C TYR A 79 14.44 1.99 5.22
N GLU A 80 15.48 2.74 5.52
CA GLU A 80 15.50 3.57 6.71
C GLU A 80 14.43 4.66 6.63
N VAL A 81 14.30 5.28 5.45
CA VAL A 81 13.30 6.32 5.20
C VAL A 81 12.52 5.93 3.95
N PRO A 82 11.47 5.13 4.10
CA PRO A 82 10.70 4.71 2.92
C PRO A 82 9.78 5.83 2.44
N GLU A 83 9.52 5.82 1.13
CA GLU A 83 8.52 6.72 0.56
C GLU A 83 7.14 6.18 0.92
N ILE A 84 6.34 6.98 1.61
CA ILE A 84 4.97 6.63 1.95
C ILE A 84 4.13 7.87 1.66
N VAL A 85 3.45 7.88 0.52
CA VAL A 85 2.66 9.02 0.08
C VAL A 85 1.23 8.59 -0.09
N GLU A 86 0.32 9.34 0.47
CA GLU A 86 -1.11 9.06 0.32
C GLU A 86 -1.71 10.05 -0.65
N LEU A 87 -2.36 9.52 -1.69
CA LEU A 87 -3.04 10.33 -2.71
C LEU A 87 -4.53 10.03 -2.63
N LYS A 88 -5.34 11.06 -2.56
CA LYS A 88 -6.79 10.89 -2.56
C LYS A 88 -7.29 10.76 -3.98
N MET A 89 -8.21 9.84 -4.21
CA MET A 89 -8.88 9.72 -5.50
C MET A 89 -9.97 10.78 -5.53
N SER A 90 -9.76 11.83 -6.35
CA SER A 90 -10.74 12.93 -6.41
C SER A 90 -12.00 12.49 -7.14
N ASP A 91 -11.90 11.50 -8.03
CA ASP A 91 -13.04 10.99 -8.76
C ASP A 91 -12.78 9.53 -9.07
N VAL A 92 -13.79 8.69 -8.91
CA VAL A 92 -13.68 7.27 -9.15
C VAL A 92 -15.07 6.75 -9.47
N SER A 93 -15.17 5.82 -10.43
CA SER A 93 -16.47 5.28 -10.80
C SER A 93 -17.10 4.55 -9.61
N LYS A 94 -18.41 4.61 -9.53
CA LYS A 94 -19.12 4.00 -8.40
C LYS A 94 -18.91 2.50 -8.30
N PRO A 95 -18.97 1.73 -9.39
CA PRO A 95 -18.73 0.29 -9.27
C PRO A 95 -17.33 -0.02 -8.75
N TYR A 96 -16.33 0.74 -9.20
CA TYR A 96 -14.97 0.51 -8.76
C TYR A 96 -14.80 0.87 -7.28
N LEU A 97 -15.37 1.99 -6.86
CA LEU A 97 -15.30 2.39 -5.46
C LEU A 97 -16.00 1.39 -4.55
N SER A 98 -17.11 0.84 -5.01
CA SER A 98 -17.83 -0.18 -4.25
C SER A 98 -16.95 -1.42 -4.07
N TRP A 99 -16.32 -1.87 -5.13
CA TRP A 99 -15.42 -3.02 -5.07
C TRP A 99 -14.21 -2.72 -4.17
N LEU A 100 -13.64 -1.54 -4.35
CA LEU A 100 -12.49 -1.13 -3.55
C LEU A 100 -12.82 -1.13 -2.06
N THR A 101 -13.99 -0.60 -1.73
CA THR A 101 -14.45 -0.52 -0.34
C THR A 101 -14.63 -1.91 0.24
N GLU A 102 -15.29 -2.78 -0.50
CA GLU A 102 -15.57 -4.12 -0.03
C GLU A 102 -14.28 -4.93 0.20
N GLU A 103 -13.33 -4.78 -0.72
CA GLU A 103 -12.11 -5.58 -0.64
C GLU A 103 -11.04 -4.97 0.24
N SER A 104 -11.27 -3.77 0.76
CA SER A 104 -10.34 -3.10 1.66
C SER A 104 -10.89 -2.99 3.08
N MET A 105 -11.80 -3.88 3.43
CA MET A 105 -12.40 -3.83 4.74
C MET A 105 -11.58 -4.65 5.72
N TYR A 106 -10.39 -4.11 6.03
CA TYR A 106 -9.62 -4.68 7.12
C TYR A 106 -10.47 -4.58 8.35
N ARG A 107 -10.59 -5.68 9.04
CA ARG A 107 -11.52 -5.65 10.12
C ARG A 107 -11.08 -6.54 11.24
N ILE A 108 -11.90 -6.47 12.19
CA ILE A 108 -11.86 -7.19 13.41
C ILE A 108 -11.92 -8.69 13.20
N ALA A 109 -12.11 -9.11 11.98
CA ALA A 109 -12.08 -10.52 11.67
C ALA A 109 -10.86 -11.20 12.29
N LYS A 110 -9.77 -10.46 12.38
CA LYS A 110 -8.59 -11.01 13.00
C LYS A 110 -8.81 -11.27 14.47
N ASN A 111 -9.51 -10.37 15.14
CA ASN A 111 -9.83 -10.58 16.54
C ASN A 111 -10.76 -11.75 16.70
N ARG A 112 -11.75 -11.86 15.82
CA ARG A 112 -12.65 -13.01 15.85
C ARG A 112 -11.88 -14.29 15.62
N HIS A 113 -10.96 -14.26 14.70
CA HIS A 113 -10.12 -15.41 14.44
C HIS A 113 -9.36 -15.82 15.68
N ASN A 114 -8.77 -14.84 16.36
CA ASN A 114 -8.05 -15.13 17.59
C ASN A 114 -8.98 -15.68 18.65
N ALA A 115 -10.17 -15.12 18.75
CA ALA A 115 -11.13 -15.56 19.75
C ALA A 115 -11.62 -16.97 19.49
N ALA A 116 -11.66 -17.36 18.25
CA ALA A 116 -12.17 -18.67 17.89
C ALA A 116 -11.21 -19.79 18.24
N LYS A 117 -10.00 -19.47 18.57
CA LYS A 117 -9.03 -20.50 18.90
C LYS A 117 -9.11 -21.02 20.34
#